data_c7a38f685b30c0ae79cc57966bf4ac0c
#
_entry.id   c7a38f685b30c0ae79cc57966bf4ac0c
#
_cell.length_a   1.000
_cell.length_b   1.000
_cell.length_c   1.000
_cell.angle_alpha   90.00
_cell.angle_beta   90.00
_cell.angle_gamma   90.00
#
_symmetry.space_group_name_H-M   'P 1'
#
loop_
_entity.id
_entity.type
_entity.pdbx_description
1 polymer ?
#
loop_
_entity_poly.entity_id
_entity_poly.type
_entity_poly.pdbx_seq_one_letter_code
_entity_poly.pdbx_strand_id
1 'polypeptide(L)'
;MAEKTKNGRIGRILEVMERHQVDLLLLMPSAGMKYALGDSPVVDERLFVLALAPGKKPFLLANSLYRLEAAELFEGEQVFWQDGEDPYPVLRRKLEMLGYEWNRVAVERSTQAQFLLPLQKLLPGAGFIPASEILDQLRVHKDEEERDRLRNACR
;
A
#
# COMPACT_ATOMS: atom_id res chain seq x y z
N MET A 1 17.54 10.84 5.97
CA MET A 1 16.45 11.27 6.86
C MET A 1 15.08 10.82 6.33
N ALA A 2 14.74 11.07 5.09
CA ALA A 2 13.47 10.64 4.50
C ALA A 2 13.23 9.12 4.53
N GLU A 3 14.24 8.31 4.29
CA GLU A 3 14.18 6.83 4.33
C GLU A 3 13.84 6.30 5.74
N LYS A 4 14.49 6.85 6.76
CA LYS A 4 14.23 6.46 8.16
C LYS A 4 12.79 6.77 8.59
N THR A 5 12.21 7.85 8.04
CA THR A 5 10.83 8.25 8.30
C THR A 5 9.84 7.34 7.57
N LYS A 6 10.11 6.97 6.30
CA LYS A 6 9.29 6.01 5.53
C LYS A 6 9.24 4.64 6.23
N ASN A 7 10.39 4.08 6.59
CA ASN A 7 10.47 2.81 7.32
C ASN A 7 9.76 2.88 8.67
N GLY A 8 9.83 4.01 9.37
CA GLY A 8 9.12 4.23 10.62
C GLY A 8 7.60 4.28 10.46
N ARG A 9 7.09 4.86 9.36
CA ARG A 9 5.65 4.90 9.07
C ARG A 9 5.10 3.53 8.69
N ILE A 10 5.80 2.80 7.83
CA ILE A 10 5.42 1.41 7.49
C ILE A 10 5.43 0.54 8.76
N GLY A 11 6.44 0.66 9.62
CA GLY A 11 6.49 -0.07 10.89
C GLY A 11 5.27 0.20 11.77
N ARG A 12 4.86 1.47 11.92
CA ARG A 12 3.65 1.84 12.68
C ARG A 12 2.37 1.29 12.05
N ILE A 13 2.27 1.27 10.72
CA ILE A 13 1.14 0.66 10.02
C ILE A 13 1.07 -0.83 10.36
N LEU A 14 2.19 -1.55 10.25
CA LEU A 14 2.25 -2.99 10.53
C LEU A 14 1.87 -3.31 11.99
N GLU A 15 2.30 -2.51 12.97
CA GLU A 15 1.90 -2.66 14.37
C GLU A 15 0.39 -2.48 14.58
N VAL A 16 -0.23 -1.52 13.88
CA VAL A 16 -1.68 -1.32 13.94
C VAL A 16 -2.41 -2.47 13.24
N MET A 17 -1.90 -2.96 12.12
CA MET A 17 -2.45 -4.13 11.43
C MET A 17 -2.47 -5.36 12.34
N GLU A 18 -1.38 -5.64 13.07
CA GLU A 18 -1.33 -6.75 14.02
C GLU A 18 -2.40 -6.61 15.11
N ARG A 19 -2.53 -5.42 15.71
CA ARG A 19 -3.56 -5.17 16.75
C ARG A 19 -5.00 -5.36 16.25
N HIS A 20 -5.25 -5.03 14.99
CA HIS A 20 -6.56 -5.17 14.33
C HIS A 20 -6.74 -6.51 13.61
N GLN A 21 -5.76 -7.42 13.70
CA GLN A 21 -5.78 -8.72 13.03
C GLN A 21 -6.01 -8.61 11.52
N VAL A 22 -5.35 -7.64 10.88
CA VAL A 22 -5.38 -7.45 9.44
C VAL A 22 -4.18 -8.14 8.83
N ASP A 23 -4.43 -9.09 7.94
CA ASP A 23 -3.38 -9.93 7.34
C ASP A 23 -2.66 -9.26 6.18
N LEU A 24 -3.40 -8.42 5.44
CA LEU A 24 -2.88 -7.76 4.24
C LEU A 24 -3.50 -6.37 4.09
N LEU A 25 -2.67 -5.39 3.82
CA LEU A 25 -3.09 -4.05 3.42
C LEU A 25 -2.60 -3.78 2.00
N LEU A 26 -3.52 -3.45 1.12
CA LEU A 26 -3.25 -3.10 -0.28
C LEU A 26 -3.54 -1.61 -0.49
N LEU A 27 -2.49 -0.84 -0.69
CA LEU A 27 -2.57 0.60 -0.94
C LEU A 27 -2.31 0.89 -2.42
N MET A 28 -3.34 1.29 -3.14
CA MET A 28 -3.22 1.95 -4.44
C MET A 28 -2.84 3.41 -4.26
N PRO A 29 -2.50 4.16 -5.34
CA PRO A 29 -2.27 5.58 -5.28
C PRO A 29 -3.38 6.31 -4.53
N SER A 30 -3.04 6.87 -3.37
CA SER A 30 -4.02 7.37 -2.40
C SER A 30 -3.35 8.20 -1.30
N ALA A 31 -4.15 8.80 -0.45
CA ALA A 31 -3.68 9.44 0.77
C ALA A 31 -2.98 8.47 1.72
N GLY A 32 -3.39 7.18 1.74
CA GLY A 32 -2.73 6.12 2.51
C GLY A 32 -1.35 5.78 1.98
N MET A 33 -1.20 5.64 0.67
CA MET A 33 0.12 5.45 0.05
C MET A 33 1.03 6.65 0.32
N LYS A 34 0.51 7.87 0.17
CA LYS A 34 1.25 9.09 0.49
C LYS A 34 1.71 9.14 1.95
N TYR A 35 0.87 8.69 2.88
CA TYR A 35 1.28 8.58 4.28
C TYR A 35 2.42 7.57 4.45
N ALA A 36 2.29 6.37 3.87
CA ALA A 36 3.27 5.29 4.01
C ALA A 36 4.63 5.63 3.38
N LEU A 37 4.62 6.18 2.17
CA LEU A 37 5.82 6.37 1.35
C LEU A 37 6.29 7.83 1.23
N GLY A 38 5.52 8.79 1.74
CA GLY A 38 5.81 10.22 1.63
C GLY A 38 5.26 10.87 0.36
N ASP A 39 4.97 10.10 -0.66
CA ASP A 39 4.34 10.53 -1.92
C ASP A 39 3.45 9.44 -2.50
N SER A 40 2.70 9.78 -3.55
CA SER A 40 1.83 8.87 -4.26
C SER A 40 1.78 9.27 -5.74
N PRO A 41 2.02 8.33 -6.66
CA PRO A 41 1.96 8.64 -8.09
C PRO A 41 0.51 8.86 -8.54
N VAL A 42 0.36 9.56 -9.66
CA VAL A 42 -0.94 9.68 -10.35
C VAL A 42 -1.03 8.56 -11.37
N VAL A 43 -1.76 7.51 -11.03
CA VAL A 43 -1.98 6.34 -11.89
C VAL A 43 -3.45 5.96 -11.83
N ASP A 44 -4.15 6.04 -12.95
CA ASP A 44 -5.60 5.82 -12.99
C ASP A 44 -6.03 4.46 -13.57
N GLU A 45 -5.32 3.96 -14.58
CA GLU A 45 -5.78 2.80 -15.36
C GLU A 45 -4.99 1.51 -15.08
N ARG A 46 -3.77 1.63 -14.56
CA ARG A 46 -2.87 0.48 -14.34
C ARG A 46 -2.76 0.16 -12.87
N LEU A 47 -2.82 -1.12 -12.53
CA LEU A 47 -2.63 -1.56 -11.14
C LEU A 47 -1.24 -1.15 -10.64
N PHE A 48 -1.23 -0.30 -9.65
CA PHE A 48 -0.07 0.13 -8.89
C PHE A 48 -0.41 -0.04 -7.42
N VAL A 49 0.26 -0.95 -6.71
CA VAL A 49 -0.13 -1.30 -5.35
C VAL A 49 1.07 -1.57 -4.46
N LEU A 50 1.08 -0.94 -3.30
CA LEU A 50 1.95 -1.28 -2.18
C LEU A 50 1.24 -2.32 -1.31
N ALA A 51 1.88 -3.46 -1.11
CA ALA A 51 1.38 -4.54 -0.27
C ALA A 51 2.17 -4.60 1.04
N LEU A 52 1.46 -4.53 2.15
CA LEU A 52 1.98 -4.63 3.51
C LEU A 52 1.32 -5.81 4.23
N ALA A 53 2.13 -6.65 4.85
CA ALA A 53 1.66 -7.78 5.66
C ALA A 53 2.56 -7.92 6.90
N PRO A 54 1.98 -8.10 8.11
CA PRO A 54 2.74 -8.25 9.33
C PRO A 54 3.74 -9.40 9.24
N GLY A 55 4.97 -9.18 9.68
CA GLY A 55 6.04 -10.18 9.65
C GLY A 55 6.61 -10.50 8.25
N LYS A 56 6.18 -9.79 7.22
CA LYS A 56 6.66 -9.97 5.84
C LYS A 56 7.30 -8.69 5.31
N LYS A 57 8.21 -8.86 4.35
CA LYS A 57 8.78 -7.70 3.64
C LYS A 57 7.73 -7.06 2.75
N PRO A 58 7.54 -5.74 2.85
CA PRO A 58 6.68 -5.01 1.93
C PRO A 58 7.16 -5.15 0.48
N PHE A 59 6.24 -5.12 -0.45
CA PHE A 59 6.58 -5.04 -1.87
C PHE A 59 5.66 -4.07 -2.62
N LEU A 60 6.18 -3.50 -3.69
CA LEU A 60 5.46 -2.63 -4.60
C LEU A 60 5.27 -3.35 -5.94
N LEU A 61 4.02 -3.50 -6.38
CA LEU A 61 3.70 -4.02 -7.70
C LEU A 61 3.26 -2.87 -8.59
N ALA A 62 3.89 -2.72 -9.74
CA ALA A 62 3.60 -1.66 -10.69
C ALA A 62 3.73 -2.13 -12.15
N ASN A 63 3.10 -1.39 -13.07
CA ASN A 63 3.41 -1.57 -14.48
C ASN A 63 4.84 -1.11 -14.77
N SER A 64 5.54 -1.79 -15.67
CA SER A 64 6.93 -1.51 -16.02
C SER A 64 7.17 -0.09 -16.57
N LEU A 65 6.13 0.58 -17.04
CA LEU A 65 6.20 2.00 -17.46
C LEU A 65 6.51 2.93 -16.28
N TYR A 66 6.14 2.55 -15.06
CA TYR A 66 6.37 3.34 -13.83
C TYR A 66 7.61 2.91 -13.06
N ARG A 67 8.59 2.29 -13.74
CA ARG A 67 9.79 1.74 -13.09
C ARG A 67 10.62 2.80 -12.39
N LEU A 68 10.75 3.98 -12.99
CA LEU A 68 11.51 5.09 -12.39
C LEU A 68 10.78 5.66 -11.17
N GLU A 69 9.50 5.95 -11.31
CA GLU A 69 8.65 6.45 -10.22
C GLU A 69 8.59 5.46 -9.05
N ALA A 70 8.49 4.16 -9.35
CA ALA A 70 8.49 3.12 -8.34
C ALA A 70 9.83 3.07 -7.57
N ALA A 71 10.95 3.20 -8.26
CA ALA A 71 12.28 3.21 -7.65
C ALA A 71 12.52 4.44 -6.75
N GLU A 72 12.03 5.61 -7.17
CA GLU A 72 12.11 6.84 -6.36
C GLU A 72 11.18 6.79 -5.14
N LEU A 73 10.02 6.15 -5.30
CA LEU A 73 9.00 6.08 -4.27
C LEU A 73 9.32 5.07 -3.17
N PHE A 74 9.83 3.88 -3.54
CA PHE A 74 10.00 2.75 -2.65
C PHE A 74 11.30 1.98 -2.93
N GLU A 75 12.19 1.91 -1.95
CA GLU A 75 13.49 1.22 -2.06
C GLU A 75 13.41 -0.29 -1.78
N GLY A 76 12.23 -0.78 -1.33
CA GLY A 76 12.01 -2.20 -1.06
C GLY A 76 11.83 -3.03 -2.32
N GLU A 77 11.31 -4.23 -2.16
CA GLU A 77 11.08 -5.15 -3.27
C GLU A 77 10.04 -4.60 -4.25
N GLN A 78 10.38 -4.62 -5.53
CA GLN A 78 9.51 -4.16 -6.62
C GLN A 78 9.23 -5.31 -7.58
N VAL A 79 7.97 -5.47 -7.94
CA VAL A 79 7.47 -6.47 -8.87
C VAL A 79 6.81 -5.73 -10.04
N PHE A 80 7.16 -6.10 -11.27
CA PHE A 80 6.67 -5.39 -12.45
C PHE A 80 5.86 -6.32 -13.35
N TRP A 81 4.80 -5.77 -13.91
CA TRP A 81 3.99 -6.36 -14.97
C TRP A 81 4.03 -5.47 -16.22
N GLN A 82 3.70 -6.01 -17.39
CA GLN A 82 3.80 -5.30 -18.67
C GLN A 82 2.44 -5.05 -19.30
N ASP A 83 2.33 -4.05 -20.15
CA ASP A 83 1.13 -3.82 -20.94
C ASP A 83 0.79 -5.06 -21.79
N GLY A 84 -0.48 -5.44 -21.80
CA GLY A 84 -0.96 -6.69 -22.41
C GLY A 84 -0.92 -7.89 -21.47
N GLU A 85 -0.29 -7.78 -20.28
CA GLU A 85 -0.31 -8.79 -19.23
C GLU A 85 -1.42 -8.49 -18.22
N ASP A 86 -2.08 -9.53 -17.71
CA ASP A 86 -2.98 -9.38 -16.56
C ASP A 86 -2.13 -9.26 -15.28
N PRO A 87 -2.22 -8.14 -14.53
CA PRO A 87 -1.42 -7.94 -13.32
C PRO A 87 -1.85 -8.84 -12.14
N TYR A 88 -3.08 -9.33 -12.13
CA TYR A 88 -3.60 -10.08 -10.98
C TYR A 88 -2.97 -11.46 -10.78
N PRO A 89 -2.66 -12.25 -11.82
CA PRO A 89 -1.86 -13.46 -11.67
C PRO A 89 -0.44 -13.18 -11.15
N VAL A 90 0.16 -12.04 -11.52
CA VAL A 90 1.48 -11.62 -11.01
C VAL A 90 1.39 -11.33 -9.51
N LEU A 91 0.37 -10.57 -9.11
CA LEU A 91 0.09 -10.27 -7.69
C LEU A 91 -0.19 -11.56 -6.91
N ARG A 92 -1.00 -12.47 -7.44
CA ARG A 92 -1.32 -13.76 -6.82
C ARG A 92 -0.06 -14.56 -6.51
N ARG A 93 0.80 -14.77 -7.51
CA ARG A 93 2.07 -15.52 -7.33
C ARG A 93 2.92 -14.89 -6.22
N LYS A 94 2.99 -13.56 -6.19
CA LYS A 94 3.76 -12.88 -5.15
C LYS A 94 3.16 -13.08 -3.76
N LEU A 95 1.85 -13.02 -3.61
CA LEU A 95 1.17 -13.27 -2.34
C LEU A 95 1.31 -14.74 -1.89
N GLU A 96 1.20 -15.69 -2.80
CA GLU A 96 1.41 -17.12 -2.50
C GLU A 96 2.85 -17.41 -2.01
N MET A 97 3.85 -16.75 -2.57
CA MET A 97 5.25 -16.85 -2.11
C MET A 97 5.45 -16.38 -0.66
N LEU A 98 4.58 -15.53 -0.15
CA LEU A 98 4.62 -15.10 1.25
C LEU A 98 4.08 -16.17 2.23
N GLY A 99 3.41 -17.21 1.73
CA GLY A 99 2.96 -18.37 2.51
C GLY A 99 1.83 -18.06 3.50
N TYR A 100 0.89 -17.17 3.13
CA TYR A 100 -0.19 -16.71 3.99
C TYR A 100 -1.57 -17.11 3.48
N GLU A 101 -2.48 -17.37 4.43
CA GLU A 101 -3.91 -17.32 4.18
C GLU A 101 -4.40 -15.89 4.49
N TRP A 102 -4.98 -15.25 3.49
CA TRP A 102 -5.46 -13.87 3.61
C TRP A 102 -6.92 -13.88 4.02
N ASN A 103 -7.20 -13.75 5.32
CA ASN A 103 -8.57 -13.79 5.84
C ASN A 103 -9.15 -12.38 5.99
N ARG A 104 -8.34 -11.40 6.37
CA ARG A 104 -8.76 -10.01 6.55
C ARG A 104 -7.85 -9.07 5.78
N VAL A 105 -8.40 -8.49 4.72
CA VAL A 105 -7.67 -7.64 3.76
C VAL A 105 -8.21 -6.22 3.83
N ALA A 106 -7.33 -5.26 4.06
CA ALA A 106 -7.69 -3.85 4.07
C ALA A 106 -7.35 -3.19 2.73
N VAL A 107 -8.24 -2.34 2.23
CA VAL A 107 -8.05 -1.50 1.04
C VAL A 107 -8.51 -0.08 1.32
N GLU A 108 -7.90 0.90 0.65
CA GLU A 108 -8.36 2.28 0.76
C GLU A 108 -9.81 2.44 0.27
N ARG A 109 -10.58 3.28 0.97
CA ARG A 109 -11.96 3.57 0.56
C ARG A 109 -12.06 4.25 -0.82
N SER A 110 -11.00 4.89 -1.27
CA SER A 110 -10.87 5.48 -2.61
C SER A 110 -10.49 4.47 -3.69
N THR A 111 -10.29 3.19 -3.34
CA THR A 111 -9.96 2.15 -4.31
C THR A 111 -11.08 2.02 -5.32
N GLN A 112 -10.75 2.20 -6.59
CA GLN A 112 -11.72 2.13 -7.67
C GLN A 112 -12.25 0.69 -7.83
N ALA A 113 -13.52 0.55 -8.21
CA ALA A 113 -14.16 -0.74 -8.40
C ALA A 113 -13.43 -1.62 -9.43
N GLN A 114 -12.82 -1.02 -10.46
CA GLN A 114 -12.03 -1.74 -11.47
C GLN A 114 -10.84 -2.51 -10.85
N PHE A 115 -10.31 -2.08 -9.71
CA PHE A 115 -9.26 -2.79 -8.98
C PHE A 115 -9.82 -3.67 -7.87
N LEU A 116 -10.84 -3.18 -7.15
CA LEU A 116 -11.41 -3.90 -6.02
C LEU A 116 -12.06 -5.22 -6.42
N LEU A 117 -12.87 -5.21 -7.49
CA LEU A 117 -13.59 -6.42 -7.91
C LEU A 117 -12.67 -7.56 -8.34
N PRO A 118 -11.60 -7.32 -9.14
CA PRO A 118 -10.60 -8.36 -9.41
C PRO A 118 -9.85 -8.82 -8.16
N LEU A 119 -9.54 -7.94 -7.20
CA LEU A 119 -8.90 -8.32 -5.95
C LEU A 119 -9.78 -9.24 -5.11
N GLN A 120 -11.07 -8.99 -5.05
CA GLN A 120 -12.02 -9.87 -4.36
C GLN A 120 -12.10 -11.26 -5.02
N LYS A 121 -12.02 -11.33 -6.35
CA LYS A 121 -11.91 -12.60 -7.09
C LYS A 121 -10.58 -13.32 -6.86
N LEU A 122 -9.50 -12.55 -6.68
CA LEU A 122 -8.16 -13.08 -6.41
C LEU A 122 -8.10 -13.75 -5.04
N LEU A 123 -8.78 -13.19 -4.05
CA LEU A 123 -8.78 -13.59 -2.64
C LEU A 123 -10.20 -13.93 -2.17
N PRO A 124 -10.81 -15.00 -2.71
CA PRO A 124 -12.25 -15.28 -2.50
C PRO A 124 -12.61 -15.62 -1.06
N GLY A 125 -11.65 -16.09 -0.25
CA GLY A 125 -11.85 -16.38 1.17
C GLY A 125 -11.66 -15.17 2.10
N ALA A 126 -11.22 -14.03 1.58
CA ALA A 126 -10.89 -12.85 2.38
C ALA A 126 -12.11 -11.98 2.69
N GLY A 127 -12.20 -11.50 3.92
CA GLY A 127 -13.06 -10.38 4.29
C GLY A 127 -12.36 -9.05 4.00
N PHE A 128 -12.94 -8.23 3.12
CA PHE A 128 -12.40 -6.91 2.80
C PHE A 128 -12.93 -5.86 3.74
N ILE A 129 -12.04 -5.01 4.26
CA ILE A 129 -12.36 -3.90 5.16
C ILE A 129 -11.74 -2.59 4.63
N PRO A 130 -12.26 -1.42 5.01
CA PRO A 130 -11.64 -0.16 4.67
C PRO A 130 -10.35 0.06 5.46
N ALA A 131 -9.29 0.49 4.78
CA ALA A 131 -8.00 0.81 5.41
C ALA A 131 -8.07 1.96 6.41
N SER A 132 -9.16 2.74 6.41
CA SER A 132 -9.40 3.78 7.41
C SER A 132 -9.40 3.25 8.84
N GLU A 133 -9.80 2.00 9.08
CA GLU A 133 -9.71 1.37 10.41
C GLU A 133 -8.26 1.33 10.96
N ILE A 134 -7.27 1.33 10.05
CA ILE A 134 -5.84 1.31 10.39
C ILE A 134 -5.24 2.70 10.26
N LEU A 135 -5.47 3.37 9.14
CA LEU A 135 -4.74 4.57 8.76
C LEU A 135 -5.24 5.83 9.46
N ASP A 136 -6.55 5.94 9.77
CA ASP A 136 -7.09 7.17 10.35
C ASP A 136 -6.50 7.45 11.73
N GLN A 137 -6.31 6.44 12.56
CA GLN A 137 -5.68 6.61 13.87
C GLN A 137 -4.22 7.05 13.78
N LEU A 138 -3.50 6.64 12.73
CA LEU A 138 -2.10 7.03 12.50
C LEU A 138 -1.98 8.45 11.94
N ARG A 139 -2.94 8.87 11.10
CA ARG A 139 -2.96 10.21 10.47
C ARG A 139 -3.41 11.32 11.41
N VAL A 140 -4.14 10.98 12.49
CA VAL A 140 -4.54 11.94 13.53
C VAL A 140 -3.31 12.46 14.29
N HIS A 141 -2.33 11.61 14.54
CA HIS A 141 -1.09 11.99 15.21
C HIS A 141 -0.04 12.38 14.17
N LYS A 142 0.00 13.70 13.84
CA LYS A 142 0.99 14.25 12.92
C LYS A 142 2.38 14.22 13.53
N ASP A 143 3.35 13.67 12.79
CA ASP A 143 4.75 13.73 13.20
C ASP A 143 5.31 15.17 13.06
N GLU A 144 6.53 15.39 13.58
CA GLU A 144 7.14 16.73 13.55
C GLU A 144 7.33 17.26 12.13
N GLU A 145 7.69 16.40 11.20
CA GLU A 145 7.89 16.76 9.80
C GLU A 145 6.57 17.19 9.13
N GLU A 146 5.48 16.48 9.42
CA GLU A 146 4.13 16.85 8.94
C GLU A 146 3.66 18.17 9.55
N ARG A 147 3.98 18.40 10.83
CA ARG A 147 3.68 19.69 11.50
C ARG A 147 4.45 20.84 10.90
N ASP A 148 5.72 20.64 10.57
CA ASP A 148 6.54 21.70 9.97
C ASP A 148 6.12 22.01 8.54
N ARG A 149 5.76 21.00 7.74
CA ARG A 149 5.16 21.20 6.41
C ARG A 149 3.86 22.00 6.48
N LEU A 150 2.99 21.70 7.44
CA LEU A 150 1.74 22.45 7.66
C LEU A 150 2.03 23.88 8.09
N ARG A 151 2.97 24.13 9.00
CA ARG A 151 3.37 25.49 9.40
C ARG A 151 3.90 26.30 8.21
N ASN A 152 4.70 25.67 7.34
CA ASN A 152 5.26 26.32 6.15
C ASN A 152 4.20 26.59 5.08
N ALA A 153 3.17 25.76 4.95
CA ALA A 153 2.06 25.97 4.02
C ALA A 153 1.08 27.04 4.48
N CYS A 154 1.07 27.41 5.77
CA CYS A 154 0.21 28.46 6.33
C CYS A 154 0.89 29.84 6.40
N ARG A 155 2.09 29.99 5.85
CA ARG A 155 2.81 31.29 5.71
C ARG A 155 2.72 31.82 4.29
#